data_87146907b74ea714fb2f184a8534b327
#
_entry.id   87146907b74ea714fb2f184a8534b327
#
_cell.length_a   1.000
_cell.length_b   1.000
_cell.length_c   1.000
_cell.angle_alpha   90.00
_cell.angle_beta   90.00
_cell.angle_gamma   90.00
#
_symmetry.space_group_name_H-M   'P 1'
#
loop_
_entity.id
_entity.type
_entity.pdbx_description
1 polymer ?
#
loop_
_entity_poly.entity_id
_entity_poly.type
_entity_poly.pdbx_seq_one_letter_code
_entity_poly.pdbx_strand_id
1 'polypeptide(L)'
;MRKALIVDDHPFIRRIVRLVLEKANFQIAAETDNGATALDLARSHVPHLIVLDLSMPKLDGFEVLKRLNILGLPIKVLVLTSKGSAFFADRCIRAGAIGFIEKTEDVDALTQAINHVMSGRIYLNDPDANVATADNDKPSDLQLIKKLSDRELRTLQYLVSGYSNKKISETMLLSEKTVSTYKTRVLNKLNIKSVVYLAEFAKRNNLVE
;
A
#
# COMPACT_ATOMS: atom_id res chain seq x y z
N MET A 1 15.93 -3.16 -23.67
CA MET A 1 16.00 -3.75 -22.33
C MET A 1 14.89 -3.12 -21.49
N ARG A 2 14.15 -3.90 -20.68
CA ARG A 2 13.08 -3.37 -19.82
C ARG A 2 13.67 -2.61 -18.65
N LYS A 3 13.10 -1.45 -18.32
CA LYS A 3 13.57 -0.63 -17.19
C LYS A 3 12.63 -0.81 -15.99
N ALA A 4 13.21 -0.85 -14.79
CA ALA A 4 12.44 -0.85 -13.54
C ALA A 4 12.89 0.27 -12.60
N LEU A 5 11.96 0.76 -11.79
CA LEU A 5 12.18 1.67 -10.67
C LEU A 5 11.79 0.95 -9.38
N ILE A 6 12.64 1.04 -8.36
CA ILE A 6 12.41 0.45 -7.04
C ILE A 6 12.14 1.57 -6.03
N VAL A 7 11.02 1.48 -5.32
CA VAL A 7 10.54 2.50 -4.38
C VAL A 7 10.19 1.82 -3.06
N ASP A 8 11.10 1.89 -2.08
CA ASP A 8 10.96 1.23 -0.78
C ASP A 8 11.89 1.90 0.22
N ASP A 9 11.48 2.16 1.44
CA ASP A 9 12.33 2.80 2.45
C ASP A 9 13.30 1.84 3.16
N HIS A 10 13.12 0.50 2.99
CA HIS A 10 13.98 -0.52 3.55
C HIS A 10 15.14 -0.89 2.61
N PRO A 11 16.40 -0.55 2.92
CA PRO A 11 17.54 -0.82 2.03
C PRO A 11 17.71 -2.30 1.68
N PHE A 12 17.43 -3.19 2.64
CA PHE A 12 17.56 -4.63 2.46
C PHE A 12 16.54 -5.15 1.42
N ILE A 13 15.29 -4.68 1.50
CA ILE A 13 14.25 -5.04 0.53
C ILE A 13 14.61 -4.53 -0.86
N ARG A 14 15.07 -3.27 -0.99
CA ARG A 14 15.53 -2.76 -2.31
C ARG A 14 16.60 -3.67 -2.91
N ARG A 15 17.55 -4.16 -2.09
CA ARG A 15 18.59 -5.07 -2.56
C ARG A 15 18.04 -6.39 -3.09
N ILE A 16 17.08 -7.00 -2.39
CA ILE A 16 16.40 -8.23 -2.82
C ILE A 16 15.65 -8.00 -4.13
N VAL A 17 14.82 -6.95 -4.18
CA VAL A 17 14.03 -6.60 -5.37
C VAL A 17 14.93 -6.35 -6.57
N ARG A 18 16.07 -5.65 -6.39
CA ARG A 18 17.08 -5.46 -7.43
C ARG A 18 17.57 -6.80 -8.00
N LEU A 19 18.00 -7.71 -7.13
CA LEU A 19 18.52 -9.01 -7.56
C LEU A 19 17.49 -9.81 -8.37
N VAL A 20 16.21 -9.78 -7.95
CA VAL A 20 15.12 -10.47 -8.65
C VAL A 20 14.87 -9.83 -10.02
N LEU A 21 14.82 -8.50 -10.08
CA LEU A 21 14.60 -7.76 -11.32
C LEU A 21 15.76 -7.95 -12.31
N GLU A 22 17.01 -7.93 -11.86
CA GLU A 22 18.19 -8.17 -12.70
C GLU A 22 18.17 -9.60 -13.27
N LYS A 23 17.81 -10.62 -12.47
CA LYS A 23 17.59 -12.00 -12.95
C LYS A 23 16.47 -12.09 -14.00
N ALA A 24 15.43 -11.23 -13.87
CA ALA A 24 14.34 -11.14 -14.84
C ALA A 24 14.67 -10.24 -16.06
N ASN A 25 15.95 -9.93 -16.29
CA ASN A 25 16.48 -9.11 -17.38
C ASN A 25 15.95 -7.66 -17.39
N PHE A 26 15.73 -7.05 -16.22
CA PHE A 26 15.48 -5.63 -16.11
C PHE A 26 16.77 -4.87 -15.86
N GLN A 27 16.84 -3.68 -16.45
CA GLN A 27 17.78 -2.62 -16.05
C GLN A 27 17.13 -1.80 -14.94
N ILE A 28 17.81 -1.63 -13.81
CA ILE A 28 17.34 -0.74 -12.76
C ILE A 28 17.64 0.71 -13.19
N ALA A 29 16.58 1.45 -13.50
CA ALA A 29 16.69 2.85 -13.92
C ALA A 29 17.02 3.76 -12.75
N ALA A 30 16.42 3.50 -11.59
CA ALA A 30 16.70 4.19 -10.33
C ALA A 30 16.12 3.43 -9.13
N GLU A 31 16.56 3.84 -7.94
CA GLU A 31 15.99 3.43 -6.65
C GLU A 31 15.76 4.66 -5.78
N THR A 32 14.74 4.60 -4.94
CA THR A 32 14.47 5.67 -3.96
C THR A 32 13.76 5.11 -2.73
N ASP A 33 13.95 5.80 -1.62
CA ASP A 33 13.24 5.58 -0.35
C ASP A 33 12.11 6.58 -0.12
N ASN A 34 11.81 7.41 -1.13
CA ASN A 34 10.95 8.58 -1.00
C ASN A 34 9.91 8.65 -2.12
N GLY A 35 8.63 8.70 -1.73
CA GLY A 35 7.52 8.76 -2.67
C GLY A 35 7.50 10.02 -3.56
N ALA A 36 7.97 11.18 -3.09
CA ALA A 36 8.02 12.39 -3.91
C ALA A 36 9.07 12.23 -5.03
N THR A 37 10.28 11.77 -4.67
CA THR A 37 11.34 11.47 -5.63
C THR A 37 10.91 10.37 -6.62
N ALA A 38 10.11 9.40 -6.18
CA ALA A 38 9.60 8.34 -7.05
C ALA A 38 8.79 8.88 -8.23
N LEU A 39 7.98 9.92 -8.02
CA LEU A 39 7.19 10.54 -9.09
C LEU A 39 8.07 11.25 -10.14
N ASP A 40 9.11 11.94 -9.69
CA ASP A 40 10.04 12.62 -10.59
C ASP A 40 10.88 11.62 -11.39
N LEU A 41 11.35 10.56 -10.74
CA LEU A 41 12.05 9.46 -11.40
C LEU A 41 11.15 8.69 -12.39
N ALA A 42 9.88 8.48 -12.06
CA ALA A 42 8.93 7.86 -12.97
C ALA A 42 8.72 8.68 -14.24
N ARG A 43 8.62 10.01 -14.12
CA ARG A 43 8.50 10.93 -15.27
C ARG A 43 9.77 10.95 -16.14
N SER A 44 10.95 11.02 -15.52
CA SER A 44 12.22 11.17 -16.23
C SER A 44 12.68 9.87 -16.90
N HIS A 45 12.43 8.73 -16.28
CA HIS A 45 12.90 7.43 -16.80
C HIS A 45 11.85 6.63 -17.55
N VAL A 46 10.56 6.91 -17.34
CA VAL A 46 9.41 6.15 -17.87
C VAL A 46 9.67 4.64 -17.80
N PRO A 47 9.83 4.07 -16.59
CA PRO A 47 10.14 2.65 -16.44
C PRO A 47 8.96 1.79 -16.89
N HIS A 48 9.22 0.56 -17.30
CA HIS A 48 8.17 -0.41 -17.65
C HIS A 48 7.48 -0.98 -16.41
N LEU A 49 8.21 -1.04 -15.29
CA LEU A 49 7.74 -1.56 -14.01
C LEU A 49 8.21 -0.67 -12.86
N ILE A 50 7.31 -0.38 -11.94
CA ILE A 50 7.63 0.16 -10.61
C ILE A 50 7.29 -0.91 -9.59
N VAL A 51 8.24 -1.27 -8.71
CA VAL A 51 7.98 -2.01 -7.48
C VAL A 51 7.87 -0.98 -6.38
N LEU A 52 6.69 -0.90 -5.75
CA LEU A 52 6.30 0.19 -4.86
C LEU A 52 5.90 -0.32 -3.49
N ASP A 53 6.59 0.12 -2.44
CA ASP A 53 6.10 -0.04 -1.08
C ASP A 53 5.01 0.99 -0.74
N LEU A 54 4.04 0.56 0.06
CA LEU A 54 3.00 1.45 0.59
C LEU A 54 3.43 2.17 1.88
N SER A 55 4.28 1.54 2.68
CA SER A 55 4.59 1.95 4.06
C SER A 55 5.78 2.89 4.16
N MET A 56 5.85 3.92 3.32
CA MET A 56 6.96 4.87 3.31
C MET A 56 6.64 6.14 4.12
N PRO A 57 7.66 6.79 4.72
CA PRO A 57 7.51 8.09 5.37
C PRO A 57 7.23 9.21 4.37
N LYS A 58 6.69 10.35 4.85
CA LYS A 58 6.39 11.58 4.10
C LYS A 58 5.25 11.39 3.08
N LEU A 59 5.55 10.98 1.86
CA LEU A 59 4.56 10.67 0.85
C LEU A 59 4.39 9.15 0.76
N ASP A 60 3.21 8.69 1.16
CA ASP A 60 2.89 7.26 1.21
C ASP A 60 2.72 6.65 -0.19
N GLY A 61 3.05 5.37 -0.30
CA GLY A 61 3.01 4.66 -1.57
C GLY A 61 1.62 4.64 -2.20
N PHE A 62 0.56 4.72 -1.41
CA PHE A 62 -0.80 4.77 -1.95
C PHE A 62 -1.08 6.10 -2.67
N GLU A 63 -0.59 7.21 -2.12
CA GLU A 63 -0.66 8.52 -2.77
C GLU A 63 0.25 8.58 -4.01
N VAL A 64 1.43 7.94 -3.96
CA VAL A 64 2.31 7.76 -5.12
C VAL A 64 1.58 6.99 -6.23
N LEU A 65 0.96 5.86 -5.90
CA LEU A 65 0.21 5.04 -6.84
C LEU A 65 -0.90 5.83 -7.55
N LYS A 66 -1.70 6.58 -6.79
CA LYS A 66 -2.75 7.45 -7.36
C LYS A 66 -2.21 8.49 -8.32
N ARG A 67 -1.11 9.15 -7.94
CA ARG A 67 -0.48 10.15 -8.79
C ARG A 67 0.13 9.55 -10.04
N LEU A 68 0.74 8.36 -9.95
CA LEU A 68 1.22 7.61 -11.11
C LEU A 68 0.08 7.29 -12.08
N ASN A 69 -1.07 6.84 -11.56
CA ASN A 69 -2.24 6.56 -12.37
C ASN A 69 -2.79 7.81 -13.09
N ILE A 70 -2.83 8.95 -12.40
CA ILE A 70 -3.26 10.24 -12.99
C ILE A 70 -2.29 10.70 -14.09
N LEU A 71 -0.99 10.40 -13.98
CA LEU A 71 0.00 10.75 -15.00
C LEU A 71 -0.24 10.05 -16.34
N GLY A 72 -0.99 8.94 -16.36
CA GLY A 72 -1.31 8.20 -17.59
C GLY A 72 -0.10 7.62 -18.33
N LEU A 73 1.04 7.48 -17.66
CA LEU A 73 2.24 6.90 -18.25
C LEU A 73 2.07 5.37 -18.42
N PRO A 74 2.67 4.78 -19.46
CA PRO A 74 2.58 3.33 -19.72
C PRO A 74 3.45 2.51 -18.74
N ILE A 75 3.25 2.75 -17.46
CA ILE A 75 4.03 2.16 -16.36
C ILE A 75 3.16 1.13 -15.64
N LYS A 76 3.66 -0.07 -15.47
CA LYS A 76 3.04 -1.10 -14.63
C LYS A 76 3.50 -0.93 -13.19
N VAL A 77 2.59 -1.00 -12.22
CA VAL A 77 2.92 -0.89 -10.81
C VAL A 77 2.61 -2.20 -10.10
N LEU A 78 3.65 -2.80 -9.51
CA LEU A 78 3.57 -3.92 -8.58
C LEU A 78 3.76 -3.38 -7.17
N VAL A 79 2.74 -3.50 -6.34
CA VAL A 79 2.82 -3.14 -4.92
C VAL A 79 3.47 -4.28 -4.15
N LEU A 80 4.51 -3.97 -3.37
CA LEU A 80 5.20 -4.87 -2.46
C LEU A 80 5.17 -4.26 -1.07
N THR A 81 4.41 -4.83 -0.13
CA THR A 81 4.17 -4.20 1.17
C THR A 81 4.14 -5.23 2.32
N SER A 82 4.52 -4.81 3.53
CA SER A 82 4.34 -5.63 4.74
C SER A 82 2.88 -5.70 5.20
N LYS A 83 1.99 -4.89 4.63
CA LYS A 83 0.57 -4.85 4.98
C LYS A 83 -0.24 -5.74 4.04
N GLY A 84 -0.20 -7.04 4.29
CA GLY A 84 -0.99 -8.03 3.55
C GLY A 84 -2.42 -8.11 4.07
N SER A 85 -3.38 -7.66 3.28
CA SER A 85 -4.78 -8.07 3.42
C SER A 85 -5.51 -7.90 2.09
N ALA A 86 -6.52 -8.72 1.83
CA ALA A 86 -7.38 -8.62 0.66
C ALA A 86 -7.97 -7.20 0.49
N PHE A 87 -8.19 -6.51 1.60
CA PHE A 87 -8.66 -5.14 1.60
C PHE A 87 -7.65 -4.14 0.97
N PHE A 88 -6.36 -4.26 1.30
CA PHE A 88 -5.33 -3.41 0.68
C PHE A 88 -5.13 -3.74 -0.78
N ALA A 89 -5.18 -5.03 -1.13
CA ALA A 89 -5.06 -5.49 -2.50
C ALA A 89 -6.15 -4.87 -3.40
N ASP A 90 -7.43 -4.97 -3.03
CA ASP A 90 -8.56 -4.37 -3.78
C ASP A 90 -8.38 -2.85 -3.97
N ARG A 91 -7.96 -2.14 -2.91
CA ARG A 91 -7.70 -0.69 -3.01
C ARG A 91 -6.57 -0.34 -3.94
N CYS A 92 -5.47 -1.11 -3.92
CA CYS A 92 -4.32 -0.89 -4.80
C CYS A 92 -4.70 -1.11 -6.26
N ILE A 93 -5.43 -2.17 -6.57
CA ILE A 93 -5.90 -2.44 -7.94
C ILE A 93 -6.81 -1.30 -8.44
N ARG A 94 -7.76 -0.85 -7.63
CA ARG A 94 -8.62 0.31 -7.99
C ARG A 94 -7.84 1.61 -8.15
N ALA A 95 -6.71 1.76 -7.47
CA ALA A 95 -5.82 2.91 -7.59
C ALA A 95 -4.86 2.82 -8.78
N GLY A 96 -4.87 1.71 -9.55
CA GLY A 96 -4.10 1.54 -10.77
C GLY A 96 -2.90 0.59 -10.66
N ALA A 97 -2.73 -0.14 -9.55
CA ALA A 97 -1.77 -1.24 -9.48
C ALA A 97 -2.22 -2.41 -10.37
N ILE A 98 -1.27 -3.14 -10.96
CA ILE A 98 -1.54 -4.38 -11.71
C ILE A 98 -1.18 -5.59 -10.86
N GLY A 99 -0.41 -5.42 -9.79
CA GLY A 99 -0.10 -6.51 -8.88
C GLY A 99 0.02 -6.03 -7.44
N PHE A 100 -0.27 -6.94 -6.54
CA PHE A 100 -0.13 -6.75 -5.10
C PHE A 100 0.47 -8.01 -4.48
N ILE A 101 1.55 -7.84 -3.73
CA ILE A 101 2.25 -8.93 -3.04
C ILE A 101 2.67 -8.46 -1.65
N GLU A 102 2.57 -9.36 -0.70
CA GLU A 102 3.08 -9.14 0.66
C GLU A 102 4.60 -9.35 0.70
N LYS A 103 5.30 -8.54 1.50
CA LYS A 103 6.72 -8.71 1.80
C LYS A 103 6.88 -9.96 2.68
N THR A 104 7.07 -11.08 2.02
CA THR A 104 7.39 -12.37 2.63
C THR A 104 8.86 -12.71 2.34
N GLU A 105 9.37 -13.76 2.94
CA GLU A 105 10.71 -14.27 2.62
C GLU A 105 10.76 -15.03 1.28
N ASP A 106 9.61 -15.19 0.61
CA ASP A 106 9.49 -15.95 -0.63
C ASP A 106 9.85 -15.10 -1.87
N VAL A 107 11.07 -15.28 -2.33
CA VAL A 107 11.62 -14.64 -3.55
C VAL A 107 10.95 -15.17 -4.83
N ASP A 108 10.48 -16.42 -4.82
CA ASP A 108 9.83 -17.03 -5.97
C ASP A 108 8.46 -16.42 -6.23
N ALA A 109 7.72 -16.09 -5.17
CA ALA A 109 6.46 -15.37 -5.27
C ALA A 109 6.65 -13.98 -5.92
N LEU A 110 7.71 -13.25 -5.57
CA LEU A 110 8.04 -11.97 -6.21
C LEU A 110 8.37 -12.16 -7.70
N THR A 111 9.13 -13.19 -8.04
CA THR A 111 9.46 -13.51 -9.44
C THR A 111 8.20 -13.83 -10.25
N GLN A 112 7.29 -14.63 -9.72
CA GLN A 112 5.99 -14.94 -10.33
C GLN A 112 5.14 -13.69 -10.52
N ALA A 113 5.05 -12.83 -9.50
CA ALA A 113 4.32 -11.57 -9.57
C ALA A 113 4.82 -10.66 -10.70
N ILE A 114 6.15 -10.50 -10.82
CA ILE A 114 6.77 -9.72 -11.88
C ILE A 114 6.38 -10.28 -13.27
N ASN A 115 6.47 -11.58 -13.45
CA ASN A 115 6.13 -12.23 -14.73
C ASN A 115 4.64 -12.05 -15.09
N HIS A 116 3.73 -12.19 -14.13
CA HIS A 116 2.29 -11.99 -14.32
C HIS A 116 1.98 -10.54 -14.69
N VAL A 117 2.48 -9.59 -13.91
CA VAL A 117 2.32 -8.15 -14.15
C VAL A 117 2.86 -7.77 -15.54
N MET A 118 4.02 -8.27 -15.92
CA MET A 118 4.62 -7.97 -17.23
C MET A 118 3.86 -8.57 -18.39
N SER A 119 3.16 -9.69 -18.19
CA SER A 119 2.24 -10.26 -19.19
C SER A 119 0.89 -9.53 -19.28
N GLY A 120 0.66 -8.49 -18.45
CA GLY A 120 -0.60 -7.73 -18.42
C GLY A 120 -1.70 -8.38 -17.59
N ARG A 121 -1.39 -9.41 -16.81
CA ARG A 121 -2.33 -10.07 -15.92
C ARG A 121 -2.24 -9.48 -14.51
N ILE A 122 -3.38 -9.34 -13.86
CA ILE A 122 -3.43 -8.93 -12.44
C ILE A 122 -2.85 -10.07 -11.60
N TYR A 123 -2.00 -9.71 -10.62
CA TYR A 123 -1.45 -10.64 -9.64
C TYR A 123 -1.86 -10.24 -8.23
N LEU A 124 -2.52 -11.16 -7.54
CA LEU A 124 -2.90 -11.03 -6.13
C LEU A 124 -2.39 -12.28 -5.40
N ASN A 125 -1.52 -12.10 -4.43
CA ASN A 125 -1.03 -13.20 -3.60
C ASN A 125 -1.95 -13.37 -2.38
N ASP A 126 -3.23 -13.68 -2.62
CA ASP A 126 -4.19 -13.95 -1.56
C ASP A 126 -4.99 -15.20 -1.92
N PRO A 127 -4.75 -16.34 -1.22
CA PRO A 127 -5.54 -17.55 -1.40
C PRO A 127 -7.02 -17.37 -0.96
N ASP A 128 -7.33 -16.37 -0.14
CA ASP A 128 -8.67 -16.14 0.41
C ASP A 128 -9.48 -15.06 -0.35
N ALA A 129 -8.98 -14.51 -1.43
CA ALA A 129 -9.66 -13.48 -2.23
C ALA A 129 -11.01 -13.94 -2.84
N ASN A 130 -11.36 -15.21 -2.73
CA ASN A 130 -12.59 -15.82 -3.26
C ASN A 130 -13.69 -16.07 -2.21
N VAL A 131 -13.55 -15.63 -0.97
CA VAL A 131 -14.58 -15.89 0.06
C VAL A 131 -15.21 -14.59 0.54
N ALA A 132 -16.14 -14.07 -0.22
CA ALA A 132 -17.05 -13.04 0.25
C ALA A 132 -18.48 -13.34 -0.20
N THR A 133 -19.05 -14.41 0.34
CA THR A 133 -20.53 -14.56 0.42
C THR A 133 -20.85 -15.29 1.71
N ALA A 134 -21.24 -14.56 2.74
CA ALA A 134 -22.09 -15.10 3.80
C ALA A 134 -22.91 -13.97 4.40
N ASP A 135 -24.21 -14.16 4.32
CA ASP A 135 -25.28 -13.43 4.99
C ASP A 135 -24.96 -13.11 6.45
N ASN A 136 -25.16 -11.84 6.80
CA ASN A 136 -25.70 -11.47 8.12
C ASN A 136 -26.03 -9.97 8.12
N ASP A 137 -27.16 -9.61 8.68
CA ASP A 137 -27.76 -8.26 8.80
C ASP A 137 -26.90 -7.17 9.49
N LYS A 138 -25.67 -7.47 9.87
CA LYS A 138 -24.68 -6.47 10.34
C LYS A 138 -23.59 -6.32 9.30
N PRO A 139 -23.25 -5.07 8.94
CA PRO A 139 -22.15 -4.84 8.00
C PRO A 139 -20.88 -5.52 8.54
N SER A 140 -20.27 -6.38 7.72
CA SER A 140 -19.02 -7.03 8.09
C SER A 140 -17.93 -6.00 8.37
N ASP A 141 -16.96 -6.35 9.20
CA ASP A 141 -15.79 -5.47 9.46
C ASP A 141 -15.18 -4.97 8.15
N LEU A 142 -15.06 -5.83 7.13
CA LEU A 142 -14.57 -5.47 5.80
C LEU A 142 -15.42 -4.38 5.12
N GLN A 143 -16.76 -4.45 5.25
CA GLN A 143 -17.63 -3.41 4.71
C GLN A 143 -17.46 -2.07 5.44
N LEU A 144 -17.24 -2.11 6.75
CA LEU A 144 -16.96 -0.91 7.54
C LEU A 144 -15.60 -0.30 7.17
N ILE A 145 -14.57 -1.12 7.02
CA ILE A 145 -13.23 -0.68 6.62
C ILE A 145 -13.26 -0.05 5.22
N LYS A 146 -14.02 -0.62 4.28
CA LYS A 146 -14.22 -0.06 2.92
C LYS A 146 -14.80 1.36 2.90
N LYS A 147 -15.51 1.78 3.96
CA LYS A 147 -16.02 3.16 4.10
C LYS A 147 -14.97 4.19 4.52
N LEU A 148 -13.81 3.73 4.97
CA LEU A 148 -12.72 4.63 5.36
C LEU A 148 -12.01 5.17 4.12
N SER A 149 -11.75 6.47 4.11
CA SER A 149 -10.81 7.06 3.15
C SER A 149 -9.37 6.64 3.48
N ASP A 150 -8.45 6.80 2.54
CA ASP A 150 -7.03 6.47 2.73
C ASP A 150 -6.42 7.22 3.92
N ARG A 151 -6.76 8.51 4.06
CA ARG A 151 -6.29 9.34 5.19
C ARG A 151 -6.87 8.90 6.52
N GLU A 152 -8.13 8.49 6.54
CA GLU A 152 -8.78 7.94 7.74
C GLU A 152 -8.16 6.60 8.12
N LEU A 153 -7.93 5.71 7.15
CA LEU A 153 -7.29 4.42 7.40
C LEU A 153 -5.86 4.60 7.94
N ARG A 154 -5.09 5.51 7.35
CA ARG A 154 -3.74 5.80 7.82
C ARG A 154 -3.74 6.42 9.21
N THR A 155 -4.69 7.33 9.50
CA THR A 155 -4.87 7.88 10.84
C THR A 155 -5.19 6.76 11.84
N LEU A 156 -6.06 5.81 11.49
CA LEU A 156 -6.33 4.62 12.30
C LEU A 156 -5.05 3.86 12.63
N GLN A 157 -4.25 3.55 11.62
CA GLN A 157 -3.01 2.79 11.79
C GLN A 157 -2.04 3.48 12.77
N TYR A 158 -1.81 4.78 12.61
CA TYR A 158 -0.96 5.54 13.54
C TYR A 158 -1.53 5.61 14.97
N LEU A 159 -2.86 5.77 15.11
CA LEU A 159 -3.51 5.78 16.43
C LEU A 159 -3.32 4.46 17.16
N VAL A 160 -3.46 3.34 16.45
CA VAL A 160 -3.30 2.00 17.01
C VAL A 160 -1.83 1.69 17.31
N SER A 161 -0.90 2.22 16.53
CA SER A 161 0.54 2.17 16.81
C SER A 161 0.97 3.10 17.96
N GLY A 162 0.02 3.75 18.66
CA GLY A 162 0.29 4.56 19.82
C GLY A 162 0.79 5.99 19.55
N TYR A 163 0.69 6.46 18.31
CA TYR A 163 1.10 7.83 17.98
C TYR A 163 0.11 8.86 18.56
N SER A 164 0.65 9.94 19.15
CA SER A 164 -0.14 11.10 19.54
C SER A 164 -0.66 11.88 18.33
N ASN A 165 -1.74 12.65 18.49
CA ASN A 165 -2.27 13.49 17.41
C ASN A 165 -1.19 14.44 16.85
N LYS A 166 -0.31 14.97 17.70
CA LYS A 166 0.84 15.80 17.30
C LYS A 166 1.79 15.01 16.39
N LYS A 167 2.20 13.82 16.80
CA LYS A 167 3.11 12.98 16.01
C LYS A 167 2.49 12.58 14.66
N ILE A 168 1.18 12.27 14.65
CA ILE A 168 0.44 11.96 13.41
C ILE A 168 0.40 13.18 12.50
N SER A 169 0.15 14.38 13.05
CA SER A 169 0.08 15.63 12.28
C SER A 169 1.41 15.94 11.59
N GLU A 170 2.52 15.78 12.31
CA GLU A 170 3.88 15.93 11.76
C GLU A 170 4.16 14.90 10.66
N THR A 171 3.82 13.62 10.91
CA THR A 171 4.10 12.51 9.97
C THR A 171 3.27 12.61 8.69
N MET A 172 2.00 13.05 8.81
CA MET A 172 1.08 13.16 7.68
C MET A 172 1.09 14.56 7.02
N LEU A 173 1.88 15.50 7.53
CA LEU A 173 1.92 16.91 7.12
C LEU A 173 0.53 17.57 7.16
N LEU A 174 -0.15 17.40 8.29
CA LEU A 174 -1.50 17.91 8.56
C LEU A 174 -1.51 18.75 9.84
N SER A 175 -2.61 19.50 10.07
CA SER A 175 -2.83 20.12 11.38
C SER A 175 -3.35 19.09 12.41
N GLU A 176 -3.06 19.27 13.69
CA GLU A 176 -3.61 18.42 14.76
C GLU A 176 -5.15 18.42 14.78
N LYS A 177 -5.77 19.55 14.43
CA LYS A 177 -7.23 19.67 14.28
C LYS A 177 -7.75 18.75 13.19
N THR A 178 -7.03 18.64 12.06
CA THR A 178 -7.38 17.75 10.94
C THR A 178 -7.26 16.28 11.38
N VAL A 179 -6.18 15.92 12.09
CA VAL A 179 -5.99 14.57 12.64
C VAL A 179 -7.12 14.21 13.61
N SER A 180 -7.49 15.15 14.51
CA SER A 180 -8.61 14.97 15.44
C SER A 180 -9.93 14.73 14.70
N THR A 181 -10.17 15.44 13.60
CA THR A 181 -11.34 15.23 12.75
C THR A 181 -11.34 13.84 12.10
N TYR A 182 -10.19 13.38 11.58
CA TYR A 182 -10.08 12.02 11.03
C TYR A 182 -10.29 10.95 12.10
N LYS A 183 -9.70 11.10 13.28
CA LYS A 183 -9.95 10.20 14.42
C LYS A 183 -11.44 10.06 14.71
N THR A 184 -12.17 11.17 14.84
CA THR A 184 -13.62 11.15 15.07
C THR A 184 -14.38 10.45 13.95
N ARG A 185 -14.03 10.74 12.69
CA ARG A 185 -14.67 10.09 11.54
C ARG A 185 -14.41 8.58 11.48
N VAL A 186 -13.18 8.14 11.81
CA VAL A 186 -12.83 6.72 11.90
C VAL A 186 -13.70 6.02 12.94
N LEU A 187 -13.76 6.55 14.16
CA LEU A 187 -14.56 5.98 15.25
C LEU A 187 -16.04 5.87 14.87
N ASN A 188 -16.60 6.92 14.27
CA ASN A 188 -17.99 6.95 13.84
C ASN A 188 -18.28 5.96 12.70
N LYS A 189 -17.44 5.92 11.66
CA LYS A 189 -17.63 5.02 10.51
C LYS A 189 -17.52 3.55 10.87
N LEU A 190 -16.66 3.23 11.84
CA LEU A 190 -16.48 1.87 12.35
C LEU A 190 -17.44 1.53 13.49
N ASN A 191 -18.23 2.50 13.97
CA ASN A 191 -19.12 2.37 15.13
C ASN A 191 -18.37 1.92 16.40
N ILE A 192 -17.17 2.49 16.62
CA ILE A 192 -16.27 2.18 17.73
C ILE A 192 -16.22 3.35 18.71
N LYS A 193 -16.34 3.05 20.01
CA LYS A 193 -16.46 4.08 21.06
C LYS A 193 -15.14 4.68 21.53
N SER A 194 -14.01 3.98 21.38
CA SER A 194 -12.71 4.45 21.86
C SER A 194 -11.54 3.87 21.06
N VAL A 195 -10.36 4.49 21.20
CA VAL A 195 -9.12 4.04 20.55
C VAL A 195 -8.69 2.65 21.04
N VAL A 196 -9.04 2.25 22.27
CA VAL A 196 -8.72 0.92 22.79
C VAL A 196 -9.44 -0.15 21.96
N TYR A 197 -10.75 -0.01 21.78
CA TYR A 197 -11.52 -0.92 20.90
C TYR A 197 -11.10 -0.82 19.43
N LEU A 198 -10.59 0.34 18.99
CA LEU A 198 -10.03 0.51 17.66
C LEU A 198 -8.78 -0.36 17.46
N ALA A 199 -7.94 -0.50 18.50
CA ALA A 199 -6.76 -1.36 18.46
C ALA A 199 -7.14 -2.85 18.30
N GLU A 200 -8.12 -3.33 19.06
CA GLU A 200 -8.63 -4.70 18.92
C GLU A 200 -9.22 -4.94 17.52
N PHE A 201 -10.02 -3.99 17.03
CA PHE A 201 -10.59 -4.05 15.68
C PHE A 201 -9.51 -4.12 14.60
N ALA A 202 -8.50 -3.26 14.69
CA ALA A 202 -7.42 -3.20 13.72
C ALA A 202 -6.58 -4.48 13.71
N LYS A 203 -6.29 -5.03 14.90
CA LYS A 203 -5.51 -6.27 15.05
C LYS A 203 -6.24 -7.47 14.44
N ARG A 204 -7.53 -7.68 14.74
CA ARG A 204 -8.30 -8.82 14.18
C ARG A 204 -8.54 -8.72 12.68
N ASN A 205 -8.42 -7.52 12.10
CA ASN A 205 -8.58 -7.29 10.65
C ASN A 205 -7.24 -7.10 9.92
N ASN A 206 -6.10 -7.42 10.54
CA ASN A 206 -4.75 -7.29 9.98
C ASN A 206 -4.46 -5.90 9.39
N LEU A 207 -4.98 -4.82 10.01
CA LEU A 207 -4.75 -3.44 9.58
C LEU A 207 -3.44 -2.85 10.15
N VAL A 208 -2.88 -3.49 11.18
CA VAL A 208 -1.63 -3.17 11.85
C VAL A 208 -0.95 -4.48 12.27
N GLU A 209 0.36 -4.41 12.46
CA GLU A 209 1.18 -5.51 13.00
C GLU A 209 0.90 -5.77 14.48
#